data_8dfc828d2d9be28583ef7762dd87cd4c
#
_entry.id   8dfc828d2d9be28583ef7762dd87cd4c
#
_cell.length_a   1.000
_cell.length_b   1.000
_cell.length_c   1.000
_cell.angle_alpha   90.00
_cell.angle_beta   90.00
_cell.angle_gamma   90.00
#
_symmetry.space_group_name_H-M   'P 1'
#
loop_
_entity.id
_entity.type
_entity.pdbx_description
1 polymer ?
#
loop_
_entity_poly.entity_id
_entity_poly.type
_entity_poly.pdbx_seq_one_letter_code
_entity_poly.pdbx_strand_id
1 'polypeptide(L)'
;MKQKRDKIFLWIHIATFLVVMLLSARFGETHWAEITLGFVIAYSVPAVLSRILLNGWSQRFGLLLLGSALVMSFGITQNLTTYVIENGNFELPGLGWEVVSDASRDYESAMEYFTTGEVHYVNKGYPMMIGTLFSLAGVNLTFALQLNMAFALGVIAMSGAIATLMMKTNDTKRTAFWGALLTAAVSSIIFYGTVMLKDIGVTFGVVCCGYAFARIVKHRIDCYAGVSFICGGILLALLKSPIGWFIALGAIIILATSRCRKERYAGVAAVALSIAISIGGQGLRSNPDSLLLSEKYSEQTTQDMLDNVPNLERYSSLVSGYYSKSMIERVALLPLTAAAQYFPPFPWNFSRDLHLGGFYWYPHIAVGWYLLGGLSLGFLLLLWWRKTDGGMSRWALWIVLCYLAVAFASAGSVARYYMPFIPLCVPLALRFAQSIADGSLPVKSAKTFSTVYITSLIAALGFSYWFLKL
;
A
#
# COMPACT_ATOMS: atom_id res chain seq x y z
N MET A 1 28.56 -25.47 -9.51
CA MET A 1 27.73 -24.35 -9.96
C MET A 1 27.02 -23.60 -8.83
N LYS A 2 26.34 -24.27 -7.87
CA LYS A 2 25.62 -23.64 -6.75
C LYS A 2 26.53 -22.71 -5.91
N GLN A 3 27.68 -23.19 -5.47
CA GLN A 3 28.64 -22.46 -4.66
C GLN A 3 29.18 -21.17 -5.34
N LYS A 4 29.39 -21.20 -6.68
CA LYS A 4 29.80 -20.01 -7.43
C LYS A 4 28.69 -18.95 -7.45
N ARG A 5 27.44 -19.38 -7.60
CA ARG A 5 26.26 -18.52 -7.58
C ARG A 5 26.04 -17.86 -6.22
N ASP A 6 26.26 -18.60 -5.14
CA ASP A 6 26.10 -18.10 -3.77
C ASP A 6 27.16 -17.04 -3.45
N LYS A 7 28.41 -17.23 -3.95
CA LYS A 7 29.47 -16.22 -3.86
C LYS A 7 29.14 -14.95 -4.64
N ILE A 8 28.67 -15.06 -5.86
CA ILE A 8 28.24 -13.89 -6.68
C ILE A 8 27.13 -13.12 -5.97
N PHE A 9 26.14 -13.84 -5.42
CA PHE A 9 25.05 -13.23 -4.67
C PHE A 9 25.56 -12.44 -3.45
N LEU A 10 26.50 -13.00 -2.70
CA LEU A 10 27.14 -12.32 -1.57
C LEU A 10 27.88 -11.06 -2.04
N TRP A 11 28.66 -11.13 -3.12
CA TRP A 11 29.38 -9.98 -3.64
C TRP A 11 28.45 -8.86 -4.11
N ILE A 12 27.32 -9.19 -4.70
CA ILE A 12 26.30 -8.19 -5.07
C ILE A 12 25.82 -7.45 -3.82
N HIS A 13 25.52 -8.16 -2.71
CA HIS A 13 25.12 -7.52 -1.47
C HIS A 13 26.20 -6.61 -0.88
N ILE A 14 27.45 -7.08 -0.84
CA ILE A 14 28.57 -6.28 -0.36
C ILE A 14 28.72 -5.02 -1.21
N ALA A 15 28.73 -5.15 -2.54
CA ALA A 15 28.82 -4.01 -3.46
C ALA A 15 27.66 -3.02 -3.25
N THR A 16 26.44 -3.52 -3.05
CA THR A 16 25.29 -2.68 -2.76
C THR A 16 25.46 -1.88 -1.47
N PHE A 17 25.88 -2.53 -0.40
CA PHE A 17 26.11 -1.83 0.87
C PHE A 17 27.22 -0.79 0.77
N LEU A 18 28.29 -1.07 0.02
CA LEU A 18 29.33 -0.09 -0.27
C LEU A 18 28.80 1.12 -1.07
N VAL A 19 27.95 0.88 -2.07
CA VAL A 19 27.32 1.96 -2.83
C VAL A 19 26.43 2.82 -1.92
N VAL A 20 25.61 2.22 -1.06
CA VAL A 20 24.79 2.97 -0.10
C VAL A 20 25.64 3.74 0.89
N MET A 21 26.73 3.16 1.37
CA MET A 21 27.69 3.83 2.24
C MET A 21 28.31 5.06 1.57
N LEU A 22 28.74 4.93 0.30
CA LEU A 22 29.31 6.03 -0.46
C LEU A 22 28.30 7.14 -0.74
N LEU A 23 27.05 6.76 -1.07
CA LEU A 23 25.96 7.73 -1.23
C LEU A 23 25.68 8.45 0.09
N SER A 24 25.64 7.73 1.19
CA SER A 24 25.41 8.29 2.52
C SER A 24 26.53 9.26 2.92
N ALA A 25 27.78 8.93 2.63
CA ALA A 25 28.95 9.78 2.90
C ALA A 25 28.90 11.12 2.13
N ARG A 26 28.26 11.14 0.96
CA ARG A 26 28.08 12.37 0.17
C ARG A 26 27.09 13.36 0.79
N PHE A 27 26.09 12.84 1.51
CA PHE A 27 24.97 13.65 2.01
C PHE A 27 25.04 13.99 3.49
N GLY A 28 26.00 13.44 4.23
CA GLY A 28 26.12 13.71 5.65
C GLY A 28 27.55 13.55 6.09
N GLU A 29 28.27 14.64 6.19
CA GLU A 29 29.63 14.64 6.71
C GLU A 29 29.74 14.01 8.12
N THR A 30 28.60 13.98 8.87
CA THR A 30 28.55 13.49 10.25
C THR A 30 27.74 12.21 10.46
N HIS A 31 26.81 11.82 9.56
CA HIS A 31 25.82 10.77 9.81
C HIS A 31 25.85 9.59 8.82
N TRP A 32 26.89 9.45 8.00
CA TRP A 32 26.96 8.39 6.98
C TRP A 32 26.86 6.97 7.57
N ALA A 33 27.44 6.77 8.75
CA ALA A 33 27.41 5.46 9.41
C ALA A 33 25.98 5.10 9.84
N GLU A 34 25.25 6.05 10.39
CA GLU A 34 23.86 5.88 10.84
C GLU A 34 22.94 5.62 9.67
N ILE A 35 23.09 6.38 8.58
CA ILE A 35 22.33 6.18 7.33
C ILE A 35 22.58 4.78 6.75
N THR A 36 23.83 4.34 6.74
CA THR A 36 24.20 3.01 6.25
C THR A 36 23.63 1.92 7.16
N LEU A 37 23.74 2.09 8.48
CA LEU A 37 23.16 1.15 9.46
C LEU A 37 21.65 1.07 9.32
N GLY A 38 20.97 2.22 9.22
CA GLY A 38 19.53 2.29 9.01
C GLY A 38 19.10 1.56 7.73
N PHE A 39 19.85 1.71 6.63
CA PHE A 39 19.60 0.95 5.39
C PHE A 39 19.75 -0.56 5.60
N VAL A 40 20.83 -0.98 6.27
CA VAL A 40 21.09 -2.39 6.54
C VAL A 40 19.95 -2.98 7.36
N ILE A 41 19.47 -2.29 8.39
CA ILE A 41 18.33 -2.73 9.21
C ILE A 41 17.04 -2.77 8.38
N ALA A 42 16.75 -1.69 7.66
CA ALA A 42 15.55 -1.56 6.84
C ALA A 42 15.45 -2.64 5.74
N TYR A 43 16.59 -3.09 5.22
CA TYR A 43 16.63 -4.21 4.28
C TYR A 43 16.60 -5.57 4.97
N SER A 44 17.42 -5.74 6.03
CA SER A 44 17.64 -7.06 6.65
C SER A 44 16.39 -7.59 7.33
N VAL A 45 15.59 -6.73 8.00
CA VAL A 45 14.39 -7.17 8.71
C VAL A 45 13.36 -7.80 7.75
N PRO A 46 12.92 -7.14 6.66
CA PRO A 46 12.04 -7.76 5.68
C PRO A 46 12.65 -8.98 4.99
N ALA A 47 13.96 -8.97 4.74
CA ALA A 47 14.66 -10.10 4.13
C ALA A 47 14.63 -11.34 5.04
N VAL A 48 14.93 -11.21 6.32
CA VAL A 48 14.86 -12.29 7.31
C VAL A 48 13.42 -12.77 7.47
N LEU A 49 12.47 -11.85 7.63
CA LEU A 49 11.04 -12.17 7.73
C LEU A 49 10.57 -13.00 6.52
N SER A 50 10.91 -12.57 5.31
CA SER A 50 10.53 -13.30 4.10
C SER A 50 11.16 -14.69 4.03
N ARG A 51 12.39 -14.86 4.51
CA ARG A 51 13.04 -16.16 4.57
C ARG A 51 12.32 -17.13 5.52
N ILE A 52 11.85 -16.62 6.65
CA ILE A 52 11.06 -17.39 7.62
C ILE A 52 9.71 -17.78 7.02
N LEU A 53 8.97 -16.81 6.47
CA LEU A 53 7.63 -17.01 5.93
C LEU A 53 7.60 -17.93 4.72
N LEU A 54 8.65 -17.95 3.91
CA LEU A 54 8.75 -18.73 2.68
C LEU A 54 9.54 -20.05 2.85
N ASN A 55 9.94 -20.40 4.07
CA ASN A 55 10.83 -21.55 4.32
C ASN A 55 12.06 -21.56 3.40
N GLY A 56 12.68 -20.41 3.26
CA GLY A 56 13.76 -20.16 2.31
C GLY A 56 13.26 -19.47 1.03
N TRP A 57 14.12 -18.68 0.44
CA TRP A 57 13.85 -17.89 -0.75
C TRP A 57 14.77 -18.26 -1.90
N SER A 58 14.35 -17.90 -3.12
CA SER A 58 15.21 -18.00 -4.27
C SER A 58 16.16 -16.80 -4.32
N GLN A 59 17.34 -16.96 -4.93
CA GLN A 59 18.25 -15.83 -5.17
C GLN A 59 17.56 -14.70 -5.98
N ARG A 60 16.68 -15.05 -6.93
CA ARG A 60 15.88 -14.06 -7.68
C ARG A 60 14.99 -13.21 -6.77
N PHE A 61 14.39 -13.81 -5.77
CA PHE A 61 13.57 -13.07 -4.79
C PHE A 61 14.43 -12.12 -3.95
N GLY A 62 15.60 -12.59 -3.49
CA GLY A 62 16.53 -11.73 -2.76
C GLY A 62 17.06 -10.57 -3.60
N LEU A 63 17.39 -10.80 -4.88
CA LEU A 63 17.79 -9.74 -5.81
C LEU A 63 16.66 -8.75 -6.09
N LEU A 64 15.41 -9.20 -6.14
CA LEU A 64 14.27 -8.31 -6.28
C LEU A 64 14.13 -7.38 -5.06
N LEU A 65 14.21 -7.92 -3.84
CA LEU A 65 14.15 -7.11 -2.63
C LEU A 65 15.32 -6.12 -2.56
N LEU A 66 16.52 -6.58 -2.90
CA LEU A 66 17.71 -5.73 -2.92
C LEU A 66 17.58 -4.62 -3.97
N GLY A 67 17.14 -4.94 -5.19
CA GLY A 67 16.88 -3.95 -6.23
C GLY A 67 15.81 -2.93 -5.84
N SER A 68 14.73 -3.39 -5.20
CA SER A 68 13.69 -2.49 -4.67
C SER A 68 14.25 -1.56 -3.58
N ALA A 69 15.07 -2.09 -2.67
CA ALA A 69 15.74 -1.29 -1.63
C ALA A 69 16.69 -0.25 -2.24
N LEU A 70 17.44 -0.61 -3.29
CA LEU A 70 18.32 0.34 -4.00
C LEU A 70 17.54 1.46 -4.67
N VAL A 71 16.46 1.14 -5.38
CA VAL A 71 15.61 2.15 -6.02
C VAL A 71 15.02 3.09 -4.99
N MET A 72 14.53 2.57 -3.86
CA MET A 72 14.01 3.41 -2.77
C MET A 72 15.11 4.24 -2.11
N SER A 73 16.30 3.68 -1.88
CA SER A 73 17.43 4.44 -1.32
C SER A 73 17.85 5.59 -2.24
N PHE A 74 17.83 5.36 -3.55
CA PHE A 74 18.05 6.42 -4.53
C PHE A 74 16.96 7.51 -4.44
N GLY A 75 15.69 7.12 -4.34
CA GLY A 75 14.58 8.06 -4.15
C GLY A 75 14.71 8.86 -2.85
N ILE A 76 15.05 8.20 -1.73
CA ILE A 76 15.29 8.86 -0.43
C ILE A 76 16.43 9.88 -0.56
N THR A 77 17.54 9.48 -1.20
CA THR A 77 18.68 10.35 -1.43
C THR A 77 18.30 11.58 -2.26
N GLN A 78 17.54 11.41 -3.32
CA GLN A 78 17.05 12.51 -4.15
C GLN A 78 16.14 13.45 -3.33
N ASN A 79 15.21 12.93 -2.54
CA ASN A 79 14.35 13.74 -1.68
C ASN A 79 15.18 14.57 -0.70
N LEU A 80 16.17 13.97 -0.04
CA LEU A 80 17.04 14.67 0.90
C LEU A 80 17.89 15.74 0.21
N THR A 81 18.40 15.46 -1.01
CA THR A 81 19.22 16.42 -1.75
C THR A 81 18.43 17.64 -2.16
N THR A 82 17.23 17.40 -2.71
CA THR A 82 16.35 18.49 -3.14
C THR A 82 15.93 19.34 -1.94
N TYR A 83 15.66 18.69 -0.81
CA TYR A 83 15.31 19.35 0.44
C TYR A 83 16.44 20.23 1.00
N VAL A 84 17.67 19.71 1.04
CA VAL A 84 18.83 20.42 1.64
C VAL A 84 19.28 21.61 0.77
N ILE A 85 19.09 21.54 -0.56
CA ILE A 85 19.63 22.54 -1.49
C ILE A 85 18.73 23.77 -1.63
N GLU A 86 17.40 23.62 -1.55
CA GLU A 86 16.51 24.69 -1.98
C GLU A 86 16.03 25.65 -0.88
N ASN A 87 15.76 25.24 0.36
CA ASN A 87 15.00 26.13 1.24
C ASN A 87 15.32 26.18 2.73
N GLY A 88 16.14 25.34 3.29
CA GLY A 88 16.36 25.30 4.77
C GLY A 88 15.08 24.99 5.61
N ASN A 89 13.92 24.99 4.99
CA ASN A 89 12.62 24.62 5.52
C ASN A 89 12.20 23.27 4.95
N PHE A 90 11.42 22.50 5.70
CA PHE A 90 10.95 21.18 5.29
C PHE A 90 9.85 21.25 4.22
N GLU A 91 10.21 21.70 3.05
CA GLU A 91 9.38 21.54 1.86
C GLU A 91 10.01 20.42 1.02
N LEU A 92 9.27 19.35 0.76
CA LEU A 92 9.68 18.35 -0.21
C LEU A 92 9.28 18.85 -1.61
N PRO A 93 10.16 19.53 -2.35
CA PRO A 93 9.80 20.07 -3.66
C PRO A 93 9.48 18.90 -4.58
N GLY A 94 8.45 19.06 -5.36
CA GLY A 94 8.09 18.11 -6.40
C GLY A 94 7.10 17.01 -6.02
N LEU A 95 6.56 17.01 -4.82
CA LEU A 95 5.58 16.03 -4.37
C LEU A 95 4.16 16.59 -4.36
N GLY A 96 3.66 17.25 -5.31
CA GLY A 96 2.32 17.80 -5.35
C GLY A 96 1.75 18.27 -4.00
N TRP A 97 1.07 19.34 -3.93
CA TRP A 97 0.65 20.03 -2.71
C TRP A 97 0.06 19.12 -1.60
N GLU A 98 -0.79 18.16 -1.95
CA GLU A 98 -1.42 17.27 -0.95
C GLU A 98 -0.42 16.33 -0.23
N VAL A 99 0.61 15.88 -0.94
CA VAL A 99 1.60 14.94 -0.40
C VAL A 99 2.64 15.68 0.44
N VAL A 100 3.04 16.87 -0.01
CA VAL A 100 3.99 17.74 0.70
C VAL A 100 3.40 18.20 2.02
N SER A 101 2.18 18.72 2.01
CA SER A 101 1.54 19.25 3.22
C SER A 101 1.35 18.18 4.29
N ASP A 102 0.99 16.93 3.92
CA ASP A 102 0.86 15.83 4.87
C ASP A 102 2.23 15.39 5.42
N ALA A 103 3.28 15.32 4.58
CA ALA A 103 4.61 14.92 4.99
C ALA A 103 5.27 15.98 5.90
N SER A 104 5.16 17.26 5.58
CA SER A 104 5.65 18.35 6.42
C SER A 104 4.96 18.35 7.78
N ARG A 105 3.65 18.19 7.78
CA ARG A 105 2.84 18.14 8.99
C ARG A 105 3.16 16.93 9.88
N ASP A 106 3.36 15.76 9.28
CA ASP A 106 3.77 14.55 10.00
C ASP A 106 5.17 14.74 10.62
N TYR A 107 6.09 15.46 9.93
CA TYR A 107 7.42 15.78 10.45
C TYR A 107 7.36 16.81 11.60
N GLU A 108 6.68 17.93 11.39
CA GLU A 108 6.51 18.97 12.42
C GLU A 108 5.90 18.38 13.70
N SER A 109 4.87 17.55 13.55
CA SER A 109 4.24 16.86 14.67
C SER A 109 5.16 15.82 15.33
N ALA A 110 6.07 15.18 14.57
CA ALA A 110 7.08 14.29 15.13
C ALA A 110 8.15 15.07 15.92
N MET A 111 8.54 16.24 15.43
CA MET A 111 9.44 17.15 16.14
C MET A 111 8.78 17.72 17.42
N GLU A 112 7.49 18.05 17.34
CA GLU A 112 6.72 18.46 18.50
C GLU A 112 6.72 17.36 19.57
N TYR A 113 6.40 16.12 19.19
CA TYR A 113 6.46 14.98 20.12
C TYR A 113 7.87 14.75 20.69
N PHE A 114 8.90 14.86 19.85
CA PHE A 114 10.28 14.71 20.30
C PHE A 114 10.67 15.74 21.37
N THR A 115 10.20 16.99 21.25
CA THR A 115 10.57 18.10 22.13
C THR A 115 9.67 18.23 23.36
N THR A 116 8.38 17.96 23.23
CA THR A 116 7.39 18.21 24.28
C THR A 116 6.79 16.94 24.87
N GLY A 117 6.90 15.81 24.20
CA GLY A 117 6.20 14.55 24.53
C GLY A 117 4.71 14.55 24.13
N GLU A 118 4.23 15.60 23.47
CA GLU A 118 2.83 15.74 23.08
C GLU A 118 2.69 15.92 21.56
N VAL A 119 1.53 15.59 21.02
CA VAL A 119 1.16 15.83 19.62
C VAL A 119 -0.22 16.45 19.56
N HIS A 120 -0.33 17.64 18.98
CA HIS A 120 -1.60 18.33 18.79
C HIS A 120 -2.28 18.01 17.45
N TYR A 121 -1.61 17.27 16.58
CA TYR A 121 -2.14 16.88 15.29
C TYR A 121 -3.21 15.77 15.38
N VAL A 122 -4.19 15.80 14.47
CA VAL A 122 -5.36 14.88 14.46
C VAL A 122 -4.95 13.40 14.37
N ASN A 123 -3.88 13.07 13.65
CA ASN A 123 -3.39 11.71 13.47
C ASN A 123 -2.06 11.53 14.24
N LYS A 124 -2.12 11.33 15.53
CA LYS A 124 -0.96 11.32 16.42
C LYS A 124 -0.01 10.12 16.23
N GLY A 125 -0.54 8.96 15.83
CA GLY A 125 0.21 7.71 15.95
C GLY A 125 1.47 7.64 15.07
N TYR A 126 1.44 8.13 13.82
CA TYR A 126 2.63 8.14 12.97
C TYR A 126 3.68 9.17 13.45
N PRO A 127 3.32 10.44 13.73
CA PRO A 127 4.24 11.38 14.36
C PRO A 127 4.85 10.87 15.66
N MET A 128 4.08 10.27 16.56
CA MET A 128 4.59 9.68 17.81
C MET A 128 5.61 8.56 17.53
N MET A 129 5.36 7.71 16.54
CA MET A 129 6.29 6.65 16.15
C MET A 129 7.62 7.23 15.64
N ILE A 130 7.55 8.24 14.79
CA ILE A 130 8.74 8.92 14.26
C ILE A 130 9.46 9.73 15.35
N GLY A 131 8.75 10.48 16.18
CA GLY A 131 9.34 11.24 17.30
C GLY A 131 9.98 10.31 18.34
N THR A 132 9.41 9.13 18.58
CA THR A 132 10.08 8.09 19.39
C THR A 132 11.39 7.62 18.73
N LEU A 133 11.39 7.44 17.40
CA LEU A 133 12.61 7.10 16.66
C LEU A 133 13.66 8.21 16.79
N PHE A 134 13.25 9.48 16.73
CA PHE A 134 14.13 10.63 16.97
C PHE A 134 14.69 10.65 18.40
N SER A 135 13.89 10.26 19.39
CA SER A 135 14.35 10.15 20.77
C SER A 135 15.41 9.05 20.98
N LEU A 136 15.33 7.98 20.19
CA LEU A 136 16.26 6.84 20.29
C LEU A 136 17.55 7.05 19.48
N ALA A 137 17.47 7.69 18.32
CA ALA A 137 18.56 7.74 17.33
C ALA A 137 19.01 9.17 16.98
N GLY A 138 18.46 10.19 17.66
CA GLY A 138 18.62 11.59 17.26
C GLY A 138 17.69 11.99 16.11
N VAL A 139 17.53 13.30 15.94
CA VAL A 139 16.69 13.85 14.86
C VAL A 139 17.36 13.59 13.52
N ASN A 140 16.86 12.59 12.81
CA ASN A 140 17.39 12.20 11.51
C ASN A 140 16.25 11.77 10.58
N LEU A 141 15.91 12.65 9.63
CA LEU A 141 14.86 12.40 8.64
C LEU A 141 15.09 11.11 7.84
N THR A 142 16.35 10.77 7.57
CA THR A 142 16.71 9.57 6.82
C THR A 142 16.22 8.30 7.50
N PHE A 143 16.25 8.23 8.83
CA PHE A 143 15.71 7.08 9.57
C PHE A 143 14.20 6.93 9.41
N ALA A 144 13.46 8.05 9.41
CA ALA A 144 12.02 8.03 9.17
C ALA A 144 11.70 7.50 7.77
N LEU A 145 12.44 7.94 6.75
CA LEU A 145 12.31 7.46 5.38
C LEU A 145 12.72 5.99 5.23
N GLN A 146 13.79 5.56 5.92
CA GLN A 146 14.22 4.16 5.92
C GLN A 146 13.24 3.24 6.64
N LEU A 147 12.52 3.73 7.66
CA LEU A 147 11.41 2.98 8.25
C LEU A 147 10.30 2.73 7.23
N ASN A 148 9.94 3.74 6.44
CA ASN A 148 8.97 3.58 5.36
C ASN A 148 9.48 2.63 4.27
N MET A 149 10.76 2.67 3.94
CA MET A 149 11.39 1.69 3.05
C MET A 149 11.27 0.26 3.63
N ALA A 150 11.48 0.07 4.92
CA ALA A 150 11.31 -1.23 5.56
C ALA A 150 9.87 -1.73 5.47
N PHE A 151 8.87 -0.87 5.66
CA PHE A 151 7.47 -1.22 5.46
C PHE A 151 7.19 -1.60 3.99
N ALA A 152 7.70 -0.85 3.03
CA ALA A 152 7.52 -1.15 1.60
C ALA A 152 8.15 -2.51 1.22
N LEU A 153 9.36 -2.78 1.67
CA LEU A 153 10.01 -4.09 1.47
C LEU A 153 9.24 -5.21 2.16
N GLY A 154 8.71 -4.95 3.36
CA GLY A 154 7.81 -5.85 4.06
C GLY A 154 6.54 -6.17 3.26
N VAL A 155 5.91 -5.16 2.66
CA VAL A 155 4.75 -5.32 1.77
C VAL A 155 5.10 -6.21 0.58
N ILE A 156 6.22 -5.96 -0.10
CA ILE A 156 6.69 -6.74 -1.25
C ILE A 156 6.93 -8.21 -0.83
N ALA A 157 7.61 -8.41 0.29
CA ALA A 157 7.92 -9.73 0.81
C ALA A 157 6.66 -10.52 1.20
N MET A 158 5.76 -9.88 1.94
CA MET A 158 4.50 -10.50 2.40
C MET A 158 3.57 -10.82 1.24
N SER A 159 3.53 -9.99 0.19
CA SER A 159 2.76 -10.28 -1.02
C SER A 159 3.23 -11.57 -1.69
N GLY A 160 4.54 -11.80 -1.75
CA GLY A 160 5.10 -13.08 -2.19
C GLY A 160 4.64 -14.25 -1.32
N ALA A 161 4.62 -14.09 0.00
CA ALA A 161 4.15 -15.11 0.93
C ALA A 161 2.64 -15.38 0.78
N ILE A 162 1.82 -14.34 0.67
CA ILE A 162 0.38 -14.48 0.41
C ILE A 162 0.14 -15.21 -0.91
N ALA A 163 0.86 -14.85 -1.97
CA ALA A 163 0.75 -15.52 -3.26
C ALA A 163 1.02 -17.03 -3.14
N THR A 164 2.06 -17.43 -2.41
CA THR A 164 2.36 -18.86 -2.22
C THR A 164 1.29 -19.61 -1.43
N LEU A 165 0.65 -18.96 -0.47
CA LEU A 165 -0.44 -19.55 0.31
C LEU A 165 -1.71 -19.70 -0.54
N MET A 166 -2.02 -18.69 -1.33
CA MET A 166 -3.28 -18.65 -2.08
C MET A 166 -3.24 -19.48 -3.35
N MET A 167 -2.08 -19.58 -3.99
CA MET A 167 -1.90 -20.32 -5.24
C MET A 167 -1.70 -21.83 -4.98
N LYS A 168 -2.32 -22.65 -5.80
CA LYS A 168 -2.04 -24.09 -5.87
C LYS A 168 -0.86 -24.31 -6.83
N THR A 169 0.34 -24.37 -6.31
CA THR A 169 1.55 -24.57 -7.12
C THR A 169 2.57 -25.43 -6.43
N ASN A 170 3.31 -26.22 -7.20
CA ASN A 170 4.44 -26.99 -6.72
C ASN A 170 5.73 -26.14 -6.64
N ASP A 171 5.78 -25.01 -7.37
CA ASP A 171 6.93 -24.10 -7.35
C ASP A 171 6.61 -22.83 -6.53
N THR A 172 6.70 -23.01 -5.22
CA THR A 172 6.46 -21.93 -4.26
C THR A 172 7.46 -20.77 -4.43
N LYS A 173 8.72 -21.06 -4.80
CA LYS A 173 9.76 -20.03 -4.98
C LYS A 173 9.48 -19.14 -6.17
N ARG A 174 9.02 -19.72 -7.26
CA ARG A 174 8.62 -18.97 -8.46
C ARG A 174 7.37 -18.14 -8.18
N THR A 175 6.40 -18.70 -7.49
CA THR A 175 5.16 -17.98 -7.13
C THR A 175 5.45 -16.82 -6.20
N ALA A 176 6.30 -17.01 -5.19
CA ALA A 176 6.75 -15.93 -4.30
C ALA A 176 7.41 -14.80 -5.08
N PHE A 177 8.31 -15.14 -6.00
CA PHE A 177 9.00 -14.16 -6.84
C PHE A 177 8.01 -13.34 -7.69
N TRP A 178 7.08 -13.97 -8.39
CA TRP A 178 6.10 -13.26 -9.20
C TRP A 178 5.14 -12.43 -8.36
N GLY A 179 4.74 -12.92 -7.17
CA GLY A 179 3.92 -12.16 -6.23
C GLY A 179 4.62 -10.89 -5.76
N ALA A 180 5.87 -11.00 -5.37
CA ALA A 180 6.69 -9.88 -4.95
C ALA A 180 6.97 -8.91 -6.12
N LEU A 181 7.27 -9.43 -7.32
CA LEU A 181 7.54 -8.63 -8.51
C LEU A 181 6.33 -7.81 -8.95
N LEU A 182 5.14 -8.41 -9.00
CA LEU A 182 3.91 -7.68 -9.34
C LEU A 182 3.61 -6.57 -8.34
N THR A 183 3.88 -6.79 -7.06
CA THR A 183 3.73 -5.75 -6.04
C THR A 183 4.75 -4.62 -6.21
N ALA A 184 6.03 -4.96 -6.44
CA ALA A 184 7.08 -3.97 -6.67
C ALA A 184 6.89 -3.19 -7.97
N ALA A 185 6.31 -3.82 -9.01
CA ALA A 185 6.01 -3.18 -10.28
C ALA A 185 4.90 -2.12 -10.18
N VAL A 186 4.06 -2.18 -9.13
CA VAL A 186 3.14 -1.08 -8.83
C VAL A 186 3.91 0.01 -8.09
N SER A 187 4.36 0.99 -8.84
CA SER A 187 5.31 2.02 -8.40
C SER A 187 4.87 2.80 -7.15
N SER A 188 3.57 2.81 -6.81
CA SER A 188 3.09 3.44 -5.57
C SER A 188 3.75 2.85 -4.33
N ILE A 189 3.98 1.54 -4.27
CA ILE A 189 4.64 0.91 -3.12
C ILE A 189 6.08 1.42 -2.97
N ILE A 190 6.81 1.51 -4.09
CA ILE A 190 8.18 2.06 -4.10
C ILE A 190 8.17 3.54 -3.74
N PHE A 191 7.27 4.33 -4.36
CA PHE A 191 7.16 5.76 -4.11
C PHE A 191 6.85 6.07 -2.64
N TYR A 192 5.79 5.50 -2.07
CA TYR A 192 5.44 5.74 -0.66
C TYR A 192 6.46 5.15 0.33
N GLY A 193 7.33 4.25 -0.12
CA GLY A 193 8.50 3.80 0.63
C GLY A 193 9.63 4.83 0.70
N THR A 194 9.57 5.91 -0.09
CA THR A 194 10.61 6.96 -0.13
C THR A 194 10.18 8.29 0.47
N VAL A 195 8.92 8.43 0.86
CA VAL A 195 8.36 9.67 1.42
C VAL A 195 7.90 9.47 2.87
N MET A 196 7.90 10.54 3.65
CA MET A 196 7.50 10.52 5.05
C MET A 196 5.97 10.58 5.17
N LEU A 197 5.31 9.46 4.86
CA LEU A 197 3.87 9.30 4.95
C LEU A 197 3.50 7.97 5.61
N LYS A 198 2.47 7.98 6.43
CA LYS A 198 1.96 6.78 7.12
C LYS A 198 1.36 5.71 6.21
N ASP A 199 1.02 6.07 4.96
CA ASP A 199 0.22 5.21 4.07
C ASP A 199 0.91 3.87 3.74
N ILE A 200 2.24 3.85 3.63
CA ILE A 200 2.98 2.59 3.43
C ILE A 200 2.97 1.71 4.68
N GLY A 201 3.06 2.30 5.88
CA GLY A 201 2.91 1.57 7.13
C GLY A 201 1.50 0.99 7.30
N VAL A 202 0.46 1.76 6.92
CA VAL A 202 -0.92 1.29 6.85
C VAL A 202 -1.04 0.12 5.89
N THR A 203 -0.44 0.22 4.70
CA THR A 203 -0.41 -0.86 3.71
C THR A 203 0.25 -2.12 4.28
N PHE A 204 1.36 -1.99 4.97
CA PHE A 204 2.03 -3.11 5.62
C PHE A 204 1.14 -3.75 6.69
N GLY A 205 0.46 -2.96 7.53
CA GLY A 205 -0.51 -3.44 8.50
C GLY A 205 -1.65 -4.25 7.88
N VAL A 206 -2.25 -3.74 6.78
CA VAL A 206 -3.30 -4.44 6.03
C VAL A 206 -2.78 -5.74 5.43
N VAL A 207 -1.56 -5.75 4.88
CA VAL A 207 -0.96 -6.94 4.29
C VAL A 207 -0.64 -8.00 5.35
N CYS A 208 -0.20 -7.61 6.55
CA CYS A 208 -0.04 -8.52 7.68
C CYS A 208 -1.38 -9.18 8.07
N CYS A 209 -2.45 -8.41 8.20
CA CYS A 209 -3.78 -8.96 8.44
C CYS A 209 -4.26 -9.83 7.27
N GLY A 210 -3.94 -9.45 6.03
CA GLY A 210 -4.21 -10.23 4.83
C GLY A 210 -3.49 -11.58 4.83
N TYR A 211 -2.24 -11.64 5.27
CA TYR A 211 -1.51 -12.88 5.42
C TYR A 211 -2.18 -13.82 6.44
N ALA A 212 -2.60 -13.28 7.59
CA ALA A 212 -3.35 -14.05 8.58
C ALA A 212 -4.67 -14.58 7.99
N PHE A 213 -5.43 -13.74 7.27
CA PHE A 213 -6.65 -14.15 6.59
C PHE A 213 -6.39 -15.26 5.55
N ALA A 214 -5.33 -15.13 4.74
CA ALA A 214 -4.92 -16.14 3.77
C ALA A 214 -4.63 -17.49 4.44
N ARG A 215 -3.96 -17.48 5.60
CA ARG A 215 -3.72 -18.70 6.38
C ARG A 215 -5.01 -19.33 6.88
N ILE A 216 -5.92 -18.55 7.43
CA ILE A 216 -7.21 -19.03 7.94
C ILE A 216 -8.04 -19.66 6.81
N VAL A 217 -8.20 -19.00 5.67
CA VAL A 217 -8.98 -19.54 4.54
C VAL A 217 -8.33 -20.76 3.87
N LYS A 218 -7.05 -21.03 4.15
CA LYS A 218 -6.33 -22.24 3.76
C LYS A 218 -6.20 -23.26 4.90
N HIS A 219 -7.00 -23.12 5.95
CA HIS A 219 -7.05 -24.02 7.12
C HIS A 219 -5.73 -24.13 7.89
N ARG A 220 -4.88 -23.10 7.82
CA ARG A 220 -3.59 -23.01 8.53
C ARG A 220 -3.66 -22.00 9.66
N ILE A 221 -4.34 -22.38 10.75
CA ILE A 221 -4.46 -21.50 11.93
C ILE A 221 -3.32 -21.85 12.89
N ASP A 222 -2.28 -21.06 12.88
CA ASP A 222 -1.04 -21.26 13.64
C ASP A 222 -0.52 -19.93 14.22
N CYS A 223 0.62 -20.00 14.92
CA CYS A 223 1.25 -18.81 15.51
C CYS A 223 1.58 -17.72 14.49
N TYR A 224 1.93 -18.07 13.24
CA TYR A 224 2.20 -17.07 12.20
C TYR A 224 0.96 -16.26 11.83
N ALA A 225 -0.20 -16.91 11.78
CA ALA A 225 -1.47 -16.20 11.58
C ALA A 225 -1.75 -15.25 12.75
N GLY A 226 -1.57 -15.72 13.99
CA GLY A 226 -1.79 -14.92 15.20
C GLY A 226 -0.86 -13.72 15.28
N VAL A 227 0.44 -13.95 15.16
CA VAL A 227 1.46 -12.88 15.22
C VAL A 227 1.25 -11.84 14.11
N SER A 228 1.04 -12.28 12.87
CA SER A 228 0.81 -11.35 11.76
C SER A 228 -0.45 -10.51 11.96
N PHE A 229 -1.49 -11.12 12.52
CA PHE A 229 -2.75 -10.41 12.79
C PHE A 229 -2.59 -9.38 13.91
N ILE A 230 -1.91 -9.73 15.00
CA ILE A 230 -1.65 -8.83 16.13
C ILE A 230 -0.74 -7.67 15.68
N CYS A 231 0.38 -7.98 15.03
CA CYS A 231 1.31 -6.94 14.54
C CYS A 231 0.62 -5.99 13.55
N GLY A 232 -0.12 -6.53 12.59
CA GLY A 232 -0.89 -5.73 11.65
C GLY A 232 -1.94 -4.88 12.36
N GLY A 233 -2.65 -5.46 13.33
CA GLY A 233 -3.67 -4.79 14.13
C GLY A 233 -3.12 -3.61 14.96
N ILE A 234 -2.02 -3.82 15.66
CA ILE A 234 -1.35 -2.75 16.43
C ILE A 234 -0.93 -1.61 15.49
N LEU A 235 -0.30 -1.95 14.37
CA LEU A 235 0.15 -0.94 13.41
C LEU A 235 -1.03 -0.13 12.85
N LEU A 236 -2.15 -0.77 12.55
CA LEU A 236 -3.35 -0.10 12.06
C LEU A 236 -4.02 0.76 13.15
N ALA A 237 -4.03 0.31 14.40
CA ALA A 237 -4.52 1.11 15.52
C ALA A 237 -3.71 2.41 15.67
N LEU A 238 -2.40 2.33 15.53
CA LEU A 238 -1.50 3.48 15.60
C LEU A 238 -1.66 4.41 14.40
N LEU A 239 -1.68 3.87 13.17
CA LEU A 239 -1.56 4.69 11.96
C LEU A 239 -2.90 5.11 11.36
N LYS A 240 -3.91 4.24 11.35
CA LYS A 240 -5.21 4.52 10.72
C LYS A 240 -6.31 3.58 11.22
N SER A 241 -6.80 3.81 12.41
CA SER A 241 -7.80 2.96 13.07
C SER A 241 -9.06 2.64 12.25
N PRO A 242 -9.63 3.53 11.40
CA PRO A 242 -10.81 3.18 10.60
C PRO A 242 -10.61 2.01 9.64
N ILE A 243 -9.37 1.68 9.28
CA ILE A 243 -9.08 0.50 8.44
C ILE A 243 -9.38 -0.81 9.19
N GLY A 244 -9.48 -0.80 10.50
CA GLY A 244 -9.96 -1.95 11.28
C GLY A 244 -11.29 -2.53 10.77
N TRP A 245 -12.19 -1.71 10.24
CA TRP A 245 -13.44 -2.17 9.65
C TRP A 245 -13.26 -3.07 8.44
N PHE A 246 -12.21 -2.87 7.64
CA PHE A 246 -11.91 -3.76 6.51
C PHE A 246 -11.46 -5.15 6.97
N ILE A 247 -10.76 -5.21 8.10
CA ILE A 247 -10.40 -6.47 8.74
C ILE A 247 -11.66 -7.17 9.26
N ALA A 248 -12.57 -6.42 9.87
CA ALA A 248 -13.85 -6.95 10.34
C ALA A 248 -14.66 -7.56 9.19
N LEU A 249 -14.70 -6.96 8.00
CA LEU A 249 -15.34 -7.53 6.83
C LEU A 249 -14.78 -8.93 6.49
N GLY A 250 -13.45 -9.09 6.50
CA GLY A 250 -12.81 -10.39 6.30
C GLY A 250 -13.22 -11.41 7.37
N ALA A 251 -13.24 -10.99 8.63
CA ALA A 251 -13.66 -11.85 9.74
C ALA A 251 -15.14 -12.28 9.63
N ILE A 252 -16.02 -11.36 9.22
CA ILE A 252 -17.46 -11.65 8.97
C ILE A 252 -17.61 -12.68 7.84
N ILE A 253 -16.82 -12.57 6.76
CA ILE A 253 -16.82 -13.54 5.67
C ILE A 253 -16.43 -14.93 6.20
N ILE A 254 -15.39 -15.02 7.05
CA ILE A 254 -15.00 -16.27 7.68
C ILE A 254 -16.16 -16.83 8.51
N LEU A 255 -16.77 -16.03 9.38
CA LEU A 255 -17.86 -16.45 10.23
C LEU A 255 -19.08 -16.96 9.44
N ALA A 256 -19.43 -16.24 8.37
CA ALA A 256 -20.60 -16.57 7.54
C ALA A 256 -20.38 -17.81 6.67
N THR A 257 -19.15 -18.07 6.24
CA THR A 257 -18.86 -19.10 5.22
C THR A 257 -18.12 -20.32 5.75
N SER A 258 -17.56 -20.27 6.96
CA SER A 258 -16.79 -21.38 7.51
C SER A 258 -17.68 -22.40 8.20
N ARG A 259 -17.44 -23.69 7.89
CA ARG A 259 -18.01 -24.84 8.61
C ARG A 259 -17.10 -25.34 9.73
N CYS A 260 -15.84 -24.89 9.76
CA CYS A 260 -14.85 -25.34 10.74
C CYS A 260 -14.93 -24.48 12.03
N ARG A 261 -15.04 -25.15 13.20
CA ARG A 261 -15.09 -24.48 14.50
C ARG A 261 -13.86 -23.59 14.75
N LYS A 262 -12.66 -24.07 14.41
CA LYS A 262 -11.40 -23.31 14.62
C LYS A 262 -11.40 -22.01 13.80
N GLU A 263 -11.89 -22.04 12.56
CA GLU A 263 -11.98 -20.83 11.74
C GLU A 263 -13.02 -19.85 12.29
N ARG A 264 -14.14 -20.35 12.81
CA ARG A 264 -15.14 -19.48 13.45
C ARG A 264 -14.56 -18.80 14.70
N TYR A 265 -13.83 -19.51 15.55
CA TYR A 265 -13.16 -18.88 16.69
C TYR A 265 -12.11 -17.85 16.25
N ALA A 266 -11.34 -18.14 15.20
CA ALA A 266 -10.42 -17.17 14.63
C ALA A 266 -11.17 -15.94 14.07
N GLY A 267 -12.32 -16.13 13.43
CA GLY A 267 -13.20 -15.05 12.97
C GLY A 267 -13.73 -14.19 14.11
N VAL A 268 -14.20 -14.80 15.22
CA VAL A 268 -14.64 -14.06 16.42
C VAL A 268 -13.49 -13.24 17.01
N ALA A 269 -12.31 -13.86 17.16
CA ALA A 269 -11.11 -13.16 17.65
C ALA A 269 -10.72 -11.99 16.74
N ALA A 270 -10.84 -12.16 15.41
CA ALA A 270 -10.56 -11.12 14.45
C ALA A 270 -11.57 -9.96 14.52
N VAL A 271 -12.87 -10.23 14.72
CA VAL A 271 -13.87 -9.18 14.97
C VAL A 271 -13.55 -8.43 16.25
N ALA A 272 -13.29 -9.14 17.34
CA ALA A 272 -12.95 -8.52 18.63
C ALA A 272 -11.71 -7.61 18.52
N LEU A 273 -10.65 -8.07 17.84
CA LEU A 273 -9.46 -7.28 17.59
C LEU A 273 -9.75 -6.07 16.68
N SER A 274 -10.59 -6.23 15.65
CA SER A 274 -10.98 -5.10 14.77
C SER A 274 -11.72 -4.02 15.53
N ILE A 275 -12.59 -4.40 16.48
CA ILE A 275 -13.28 -3.48 17.39
C ILE A 275 -12.25 -2.81 18.31
N ALA A 276 -11.33 -3.58 18.90
CA ALA A 276 -10.28 -3.05 19.76
C ALA A 276 -9.35 -2.07 19.02
N ILE A 277 -8.99 -2.36 17.77
CA ILE A 277 -8.22 -1.45 16.88
C ILE A 277 -9.00 -0.16 16.65
N SER A 278 -10.29 -0.28 16.33
CA SER A 278 -11.12 0.89 16.03
C SER A 278 -11.33 1.78 17.26
N ILE A 279 -11.57 1.19 18.43
CA ILE A 279 -11.76 1.93 19.69
C ILE A 279 -10.43 2.47 20.22
N GLY A 280 -9.40 1.62 20.31
CA GLY A 280 -8.09 2.00 20.85
C GLY A 280 -7.41 3.08 20.02
N GLY A 281 -7.56 3.02 18.69
CA GLY A 281 -7.03 4.04 17.80
C GLY A 281 -7.76 5.40 17.86
N GLN A 282 -8.99 5.44 18.42
CA GLN A 282 -9.69 6.72 18.62
C GLN A 282 -8.99 7.61 19.66
N GLY A 283 -8.43 7.02 20.72
CA GLY A 283 -7.65 7.75 21.72
C GLY A 283 -6.40 8.44 21.15
N LEU A 284 -5.91 7.98 19.99
CA LEU A 284 -4.81 8.60 19.25
C LEU A 284 -5.29 9.67 18.24
N ARG A 285 -6.56 10.02 18.26
CA ARG A 285 -7.14 11.11 17.48
C ARG A 285 -7.58 12.24 18.41
N SER A 286 -7.26 13.45 18.03
CA SER A 286 -7.63 14.65 18.85
C SER A 286 -9.11 14.98 18.76
N ASN A 287 -9.86 14.42 17.82
CA ASN A 287 -11.30 14.66 17.70
C ASN A 287 -12.03 13.32 17.47
N PRO A 288 -12.70 12.77 18.50
CA PRO A 288 -13.45 11.52 18.40
C PRO A 288 -14.66 11.62 17.46
N ASP A 289 -15.20 12.82 17.23
CA ASP A 289 -16.38 13.04 16.39
C ASP A 289 -16.10 12.96 14.90
N SER A 290 -14.82 12.94 14.47
CA SER A 290 -14.41 12.76 13.08
C SER A 290 -14.59 11.33 12.54
N LEU A 291 -15.39 10.50 13.20
CA LEU A 291 -15.83 9.19 12.68
C LEU A 291 -16.68 9.30 11.40
N LEU A 292 -17.34 10.42 11.22
CA LEU A 292 -18.06 10.76 10.02
C LEU A 292 -17.13 11.61 9.15
N LEU A 293 -16.60 11.02 8.09
CA LEU A 293 -15.81 11.69 7.05
C LEU A 293 -16.50 12.96 6.49
N SER A 294 -17.79 13.13 6.75
CA SER A 294 -18.61 14.26 6.32
C SER A 294 -18.22 15.60 6.95
N GLU A 295 -17.70 15.62 8.17
CA GLU A 295 -17.30 16.88 8.83
C GLU A 295 -15.89 17.33 8.48
N LYS A 296 -15.03 16.40 8.05
CA LYS A 296 -13.66 16.74 7.66
C LYS A 296 -13.60 17.53 6.33
N TYR A 297 -14.63 17.47 5.54
CA TYR A 297 -14.86 18.31 4.36
C TYR A 297 -15.90 19.38 4.69
N SER A 298 -15.73 20.10 5.82
CA SER A 298 -16.50 21.29 6.08
C SER A 298 -16.34 22.26 4.88
N GLU A 299 -17.36 23.06 4.65
CA GLU A 299 -17.36 24.06 3.55
C GLU A 299 -16.07 24.88 3.51
N GLN A 300 -15.45 25.13 4.65
CA GLN A 300 -14.22 25.90 4.81
C GLN A 300 -12.99 25.19 4.23
N THR A 301 -12.83 23.87 4.50
CA THR A 301 -11.71 23.09 3.94
C THR A 301 -11.87 22.87 2.43
N THR A 302 -13.12 22.79 1.96
CA THR A 302 -13.46 22.70 0.55
C THR A 302 -13.15 24.01 -0.16
N GLN A 303 -13.46 25.15 0.47
CA GLN A 303 -13.20 26.48 -0.07
C GLN A 303 -11.70 26.77 -0.16
N ASP A 304 -10.92 26.43 0.89
CA ASP A 304 -9.46 26.58 0.90
C ASP A 304 -8.78 25.71 -0.19
N MET A 305 -9.34 24.53 -0.48
CA MET A 305 -8.87 23.69 -1.59
C MET A 305 -9.24 24.27 -2.96
N LEU A 306 -10.43 24.88 -3.09
CA LEU A 306 -10.93 25.49 -4.32
C LEU A 306 -10.08 26.69 -4.77
N ASP A 307 -9.69 27.53 -3.80
CA ASP A 307 -8.96 28.76 -4.07
C ASP A 307 -7.52 28.52 -4.55
N ASN A 308 -6.97 27.32 -4.30
CA ASN A 308 -5.55 27.02 -4.55
C ASN A 308 -5.26 26.10 -5.74
N VAL A 309 -6.27 25.46 -6.36
CA VAL A 309 -6.03 24.50 -7.46
C VAL A 309 -6.92 24.80 -8.67
N PRO A 310 -6.36 25.30 -9.77
CA PRO A 310 -7.12 25.54 -11.02
C PRO A 310 -7.77 24.24 -11.51
N ASN A 311 -9.06 24.28 -11.86
CA ASN A 311 -9.91 23.15 -12.27
C ASN A 311 -10.39 22.21 -11.14
N LEU A 312 -10.09 22.51 -9.88
CA LEU A 312 -10.62 21.74 -8.75
C LEU A 312 -12.12 21.97 -8.54
N GLU A 313 -12.66 23.13 -9.02
CA GLU A 313 -14.07 23.48 -8.87
C GLU A 313 -15.03 22.40 -9.39
N ARG A 314 -14.74 21.83 -10.57
CA ARG A 314 -15.60 20.76 -11.12
C ARG A 314 -15.49 19.47 -10.31
N TYR A 315 -14.30 19.18 -9.84
CA TYR A 315 -14.05 17.98 -9.05
C TYR A 315 -14.62 18.13 -7.64
N SER A 316 -14.46 19.28 -7.00
CA SER A 316 -14.99 19.56 -5.67
C SER A 316 -16.52 19.61 -5.66
N SER A 317 -17.16 20.13 -6.70
CA SER A 317 -18.62 20.12 -6.80
C SER A 317 -19.19 18.70 -6.90
N LEU A 318 -18.48 17.78 -7.58
CA LEU A 318 -18.84 16.35 -7.59
C LEU A 318 -18.63 15.69 -6.23
N VAL A 319 -17.54 16.00 -5.55
CA VAL A 319 -17.19 15.46 -4.24
C VAL A 319 -18.11 15.99 -3.16
N SER A 320 -18.34 17.31 -3.08
CA SER A 320 -19.26 17.94 -2.13
C SER A 320 -20.69 17.49 -2.40
N GLY A 321 -21.10 17.43 -3.68
CA GLY A 321 -22.38 16.89 -4.10
C GLY A 321 -22.62 15.44 -3.66
N TYR A 322 -21.58 14.60 -3.64
CA TYR A 322 -21.68 13.24 -3.13
C TYR A 322 -21.89 13.18 -1.62
N TYR A 323 -21.17 13.99 -0.85
CA TYR A 323 -21.28 13.98 0.62
C TYR A 323 -22.59 14.58 1.12
N SER A 324 -23.22 15.47 0.37
CA SER A 324 -24.57 15.98 0.67
C SER A 324 -25.70 14.97 0.43
N LYS A 325 -25.43 13.87 -0.29
CA LYS A 325 -26.40 12.84 -0.60
C LYS A 325 -26.76 11.98 0.63
N SER A 326 -28.02 11.53 0.70
CA SER A 326 -28.47 10.56 1.67
C SER A 326 -27.74 9.22 1.50
N MET A 327 -27.73 8.39 2.54
CA MET A 327 -27.10 7.07 2.49
C MET A 327 -27.63 6.19 1.37
N ILE A 328 -28.94 6.26 1.09
CA ILE A 328 -29.58 5.48 0.02
C ILE A 328 -29.08 5.94 -1.35
N GLU A 329 -29.00 7.24 -1.58
CA GLU A 329 -28.46 7.79 -2.83
C GLU A 329 -26.98 7.44 -3.02
N ARG A 330 -26.16 7.47 -1.96
CA ARG A 330 -24.75 7.03 -2.02
C ARG A 330 -24.63 5.55 -2.39
N VAL A 331 -25.48 4.69 -1.85
CA VAL A 331 -25.54 3.27 -2.24
C VAL A 331 -25.94 3.13 -3.71
N ALA A 332 -26.92 3.89 -4.19
CA ALA A 332 -27.30 3.87 -5.60
C ALA A 332 -26.18 4.36 -6.54
N LEU A 333 -25.38 5.31 -6.09
CA LEU A 333 -24.23 5.83 -6.83
C LEU A 333 -22.95 4.96 -6.70
N LEU A 334 -22.96 3.94 -5.83
CA LEU A 334 -21.78 3.12 -5.56
C LEU A 334 -21.14 2.49 -6.81
N PRO A 335 -21.85 1.97 -7.82
CA PRO A 335 -21.23 1.48 -9.04
C PRO A 335 -20.46 2.57 -9.80
N LEU A 336 -21.01 3.78 -9.84
CA LEU A 336 -20.39 4.92 -10.51
C LEU A 336 -19.16 5.39 -9.75
N THR A 337 -19.24 5.55 -8.42
CA THR A 337 -18.10 5.95 -7.60
C THR A 337 -17.00 4.89 -7.61
N ALA A 338 -17.34 3.60 -7.58
CA ALA A 338 -16.38 2.52 -7.72
C ALA A 338 -15.66 2.57 -9.07
N ALA A 339 -16.38 2.78 -10.17
CA ALA A 339 -15.79 2.96 -11.49
C ALA A 339 -14.91 4.21 -11.56
N ALA A 340 -15.41 5.36 -11.08
CA ALA A 340 -14.67 6.61 -11.06
C ALA A 340 -13.37 6.52 -10.25
N GLN A 341 -13.36 5.70 -9.20
CA GLN A 341 -12.18 5.49 -8.36
C GLN A 341 -11.18 4.50 -8.94
N TYR A 342 -11.57 3.65 -9.88
CA TYR A 342 -10.68 2.67 -10.49
C TYR A 342 -9.64 3.31 -11.42
N PHE A 343 -10.00 4.40 -12.10
CA PHE A 343 -9.17 4.99 -13.14
C PHE A 343 -8.04 5.90 -12.66
N PRO A 344 -8.16 6.69 -11.58
CA PRO A 344 -7.03 7.46 -11.06
C PRO A 344 -5.93 6.58 -10.43
N PRO A 345 -4.68 7.05 -10.42
CA PRO A 345 -4.20 8.29 -10.99
C PRO A 345 -4.15 8.24 -12.52
N PHE A 346 -4.51 9.34 -13.16
CA PHE A 346 -4.46 9.40 -14.61
C PHE A 346 -3.03 9.55 -15.10
N PRO A 347 -2.62 8.85 -16.20
CA PRO A 347 -1.24 8.91 -16.69
C PRO A 347 -0.77 10.28 -17.13
N TRP A 348 -1.70 11.19 -17.43
CA TRP A 348 -1.41 12.56 -17.84
C TRP A 348 -1.45 13.59 -16.71
N ASN A 349 -1.74 13.22 -15.49
CA ASN A 349 -1.50 14.07 -14.34
C ASN A 349 0.02 14.21 -14.14
N PHE A 350 0.64 14.86 -15.11
CA PHE A 350 2.01 15.35 -15.04
C PHE A 350 1.95 16.65 -14.22
N SER A 351 1.68 16.60 -12.92
CA SER A 351 1.99 17.74 -12.12
C SER A 351 3.52 17.84 -12.14
N ARG A 352 4.02 19.03 -12.46
CA ARG A 352 5.47 19.32 -12.44
C ARG A 352 6.09 18.95 -11.09
N ASP A 353 5.27 18.79 -10.09
CA ASP A 353 5.58 18.65 -8.69
C ASP A 353 5.84 17.22 -8.23
N LEU A 354 5.68 16.19 -9.07
CA LEU A 354 5.98 14.80 -8.76
C LEU A 354 7.21 14.28 -9.51
N HIS A 355 8.25 15.10 -9.51
CA HIS A 355 9.57 14.74 -10.03
C HIS A 355 10.45 14.21 -8.91
N LEU A 356 10.72 12.93 -8.88
CA LEU A 356 11.86 12.38 -8.16
C LEU A 356 12.94 12.04 -9.19
N GLY A 357 13.98 12.84 -9.23
CA GLY A 357 15.12 12.63 -10.14
C GLY A 357 14.75 12.59 -11.62
N GLY A 358 13.78 13.40 -12.07
CA GLY A 358 13.29 13.40 -13.45
C GLY A 358 12.30 12.29 -13.80
N PHE A 359 11.93 11.46 -12.84
CA PHE A 359 10.93 10.41 -13.01
C PHE A 359 9.52 10.93 -12.74
N TYR A 360 8.63 10.80 -13.72
CA TYR A 360 7.20 11.05 -13.55
C TYR A 360 6.53 9.82 -12.91
N TRP A 361 6.26 9.85 -11.61
CA TRP A 361 5.73 8.70 -10.88
C TRP A 361 4.29 8.35 -11.25
N TYR A 362 3.42 9.34 -11.52
CA TYR A 362 2.01 9.08 -11.82
C TYR A 362 1.78 8.15 -13.01
N PRO A 363 2.44 8.32 -14.16
CA PRO A 363 2.26 7.39 -15.26
C PRO A 363 2.64 5.96 -14.89
N HIS A 364 3.72 5.79 -14.13
CA HIS A 364 4.17 4.46 -13.70
C HIS A 364 3.20 3.82 -12.70
N ILE A 365 2.69 4.61 -11.73
CA ILE A 365 1.67 4.16 -10.79
C ILE A 365 0.41 3.74 -11.54
N ALA A 366 -0.06 4.56 -12.49
CA ALA A 366 -1.23 4.27 -13.29
C ALA A 366 -1.08 2.99 -14.11
N VAL A 367 0.01 2.85 -14.86
CA VAL A 367 0.27 1.65 -15.69
C VAL A 367 0.36 0.40 -14.83
N GLY A 368 1.10 0.44 -13.73
CA GLY A 368 1.21 -0.68 -12.80
C GLY A 368 -0.14 -1.08 -12.20
N TRP A 369 -0.96 -0.10 -11.80
CA TRP A 369 -2.29 -0.33 -11.29
C TRP A 369 -3.24 -0.92 -12.35
N TYR A 370 -3.27 -0.37 -13.56
CA TYR A 370 -4.14 -0.87 -14.63
C TYR A 370 -3.78 -2.30 -15.02
N LEU A 371 -2.49 -2.63 -15.07
CA LEU A 371 -2.06 -3.99 -15.35
C LEU A 371 -2.52 -4.96 -14.25
N LEU A 372 -2.20 -4.66 -13.00
CA LEU A 372 -2.54 -5.52 -11.87
C LEU A 372 -4.06 -5.58 -11.65
N GLY A 373 -4.74 -4.44 -11.71
CA GLY A 373 -6.19 -4.35 -11.57
C GLY A 373 -6.92 -5.09 -12.68
N GLY A 374 -6.47 -4.94 -13.94
CA GLY A 374 -7.04 -5.65 -15.08
C GLY A 374 -6.89 -7.17 -14.95
N LEU A 375 -5.71 -7.66 -14.57
CA LEU A 375 -5.49 -9.08 -14.30
C LEU A 375 -6.36 -9.58 -13.14
N SER A 376 -6.53 -8.77 -12.11
CA SER A 376 -7.36 -9.11 -10.94
C SER A 376 -8.85 -9.13 -11.30
N LEU A 377 -9.33 -8.20 -12.11
CA LEU A 377 -10.70 -8.22 -12.64
C LEU A 377 -10.93 -9.44 -13.53
N GLY A 378 -9.92 -9.86 -14.30
CA GLY A 378 -9.97 -11.09 -15.07
C GLY A 378 -10.26 -12.33 -14.23
N PHE A 379 -9.89 -12.31 -12.95
CA PHE A 379 -10.23 -13.39 -12.02
C PHE A 379 -11.75 -13.55 -11.84
N LEU A 380 -12.54 -12.50 -12.01
CA LEU A 380 -14.01 -12.58 -11.94
C LEU A 380 -14.60 -13.54 -12.99
N LEU A 381 -13.93 -13.67 -14.15
CA LEU A 381 -14.30 -14.70 -15.15
C LEU A 381 -14.13 -16.11 -14.60
N LEU A 382 -13.09 -16.37 -13.81
CA LEU A 382 -12.88 -17.68 -13.18
C LEU A 382 -13.95 -17.98 -12.13
N LEU A 383 -14.40 -16.96 -11.39
CA LEU A 383 -15.55 -17.09 -10.49
C LEU A 383 -16.83 -17.46 -11.26
N TRP A 384 -17.09 -16.74 -12.34
CA TRP A 384 -18.23 -17.01 -13.21
C TRP A 384 -18.22 -18.45 -13.75
N TRP A 385 -17.05 -18.91 -14.20
CA TRP A 385 -16.89 -20.28 -14.72
C TRP A 385 -16.75 -21.35 -13.62
N ARG A 386 -16.90 -20.97 -12.34
CA ARG A 386 -16.79 -21.86 -11.17
C ARG A 386 -15.47 -22.66 -11.11
N LYS A 387 -14.38 -22.10 -11.63
CA LYS A 387 -13.04 -22.73 -11.66
C LYS A 387 -12.13 -22.27 -10.53
N THR A 388 -12.69 -21.89 -9.38
CA THR A 388 -11.95 -21.42 -8.22
C THR A 388 -12.21 -22.29 -7.00
N ASP A 389 -11.22 -22.36 -6.10
CA ASP A 389 -11.45 -22.98 -4.79
C ASP A 389 -12.16 -22.00 -3.83
N GLY A 390 -12.79 -22.56 -2.80
CA GLY A 390 -13.56 -21.78 -1.83
C GLY A 390 -12.70 -20.75 -1.07
N GLY A 391 -11.41 -21.03 -0.85
CA GLY A 391 -10.50 -20.09 -0.21
C GLY A 391 -10.22 -18.87 -1.08
N MET A 392 -9.98 -19.09 -2.38
CA MET A 392 -9.74 -17.99 -3.32
C MET A 392 -11.00 -17.16 -3.55
N SER A 393 -12.19 -17.80 -3.56
CA SER A 393 -13.46 -17.08 -3.68
C SER A 393 -13.73 -16.17 -2.46
N ARG A 394 -13.45 -16.65 -1.24
CA ARG A 394 -13.55 -15.83 -0.01
C ARG A 394 -12.58 -14.66 -0.04
N TRP A 395 -11.35 -14.91 -0.52
CA TRP A 395 -10.34 -13.87 -0.70
C TRP A 395 -10.80 -12.78 -1.66
N ALA A 396 -11.30 -13.16 -2.84
CA ALA A 396 -11.82 -12.22 -3.82
C ALA A 396 -13.01 -11.42 -3.28
N LEU A 397 -13.96 -12.08 -2.59
CA LEU A 397 -15.08 -11.41 -1.96
C LEU A 397 -14.62 -10.35 -0.95
N TRP A 398 -13.64 -10.68 -0.11
CA TRP A 398 -13.09 -9.72 0.85
C TRP A 398 -12.52 -8.48 0.16
N ILE A 399 -11.70 -8.66 -0.88
CA ILE A 399 -11.09 -7.54 -1.63
C ILE A 399 -12.17 -6.68 -2.29
N VAL A 400 -13.17 -7.30 -2.92
CA VAL A 400 -14.27 -6.56 -3.56
C VAL A 400 -15.05 -5.75 -2.53
N LEU A 401 -15.38 -6.33 -1.38
CA LEU A 401 -16.10 -5.61 -0.33
C LEU A 401 -15.25 -4.47 0.27
N CYS A 402 -13.95 -4.67 0.47
CA CYS A 402 -13.04 -3.62 0.89
C CYS A 402 -12.99 -2.48 -0.13
N TYR A 403 -12.88 -2.81 -1.42
CA TYR A 403 -12.88 -1.82 -2.49
C TYR A 403 -14.18 -1.02 -2.54
N LEU A 404 -15.32 -1.70 -2.48
CA LEU A 404 -16.63 -1.04 -2.44
C LEU A 404 -16.82 -0.18 -1.19
N ALA A 405 -16.30 -0.60 -0.04
CA ALA A 405 -16.35 0.18 1.19
C ALA A 405 -15.50 1.46 1.09
N VAL A 406 -14.32 1.39 0.45
CA VAL A 406 -13.52 2.59 0.14
C VAL A 406 -14.27 3.49 -0.84
N ALA A 407 -14.86 2.94 -1.89
CA ALA A 407 -15.63 3.68 -2.88
C ALA A 407 -16.86 4.36 -2.26
N PHE A 408 -17.49 3.74 -1.28
CA PHE A 408 -18.60 4.32 -0.52
C PHE A 408 -18.15 5.42 0.44
N ALA A 409 -17.02 5.23 1.12
CA ALA A 409 -16.52 6.16 2.13
C ALA A 409 -15.85 7.39 1.55
N SER A 410 -15.35 7.32 0.30
CA SER A 410 -14.57 8.39 -0.33
C SER A 410 -15.04 8.62 -1.76
N ALA A 411 -15.65 9.76 -2.02
CA ALA A 411 -15.94 10.21 -3.39
C ALA A 411 -14.67 10.69 -4.11
N GLY A 412 -13.64 11.02 -3.35
CA GLY A 412 -12.38 11.53 -3.89
C GLY A 412 -11.46 10.40 -4.38
N SER A 413 -11.01 10.52 -5.62
CA SER A 413 -10.12 9.55 -6.26
C SER A 413 -8.66 9.73 -5.81
N VAL A 414 -8.37 9.47 -4.55
CA VAL A 414 -6.98 9.52 -4.08
C VAL A 414 -6.38 8.13 -4.15
N ALA A 415 -5.44 7.93 -5.07
CA ALA A 415 -4.77 6.64 -5.31
C ALA A 415 -4.22 6.00 -4.02
N ARG A 416 -3.84 6.78 -3.03
CA ARG A 416 -3.35 6.30 -1.73
C ARG A 416 -4.37 5.52 -0.92
N TYR A 417 -5.68 5.68 -1.17
CA TYR A 417 -6.71 4.96 -0.41
C TYR A 417 -6.85 3.49 -0.83
N TYR A 418 -6.46 3.13 -2.07
CA TYR A 418 -6.45 1.73 -2.51
C TYR A 418 -5.11 1.06 -2.32
N MET A 419 -4.05 1.82 -2.14
CA MET A 419 -2.70 1.28 -2.00
C MET A 419 -2.64 0.10 -1.00
N PRO A 420 -3.34 0.13 0.16
CA PRO A 420 -3.37 -0.99 1.09
C PRO A 420 -3.91 -2.31 0.50
N PHE A 421 -4.75 -2.23 -0.54
CA PHE A 421 -5.38 -3.41 -1.15
C PHE A 421 -4.66 -3.91 -2.39
N ILE A 422 -3.79 -3.09 -2.99
CA ILE A 422 -3.02 -3.46 -4.19
C ILE A 422 -2.26 -4.79 -4.00
N PRO A 423 -1.51 -5.01 -2.92
CA PRO A 423 -0.80 -6.27 -2.71
C PRO A 423 -1.74 -7.48 -2.57
N LEU A 424 -2.94 -7.26 -2.07
CA LEU A 424 -3.95 -8.29 -1.90
C LEU A 424 -4.58 -8.74 -3.23
N CYS A 425 -4.53 -7.90 -4.27
CA CYS A 425 -4.98 -8.24 -5.62
C CYS A 425 -4.04 -9.22 -6.34
N VAL A 426 -2.78 -9.31 -5.92
CA VAL A 426 -1.75 -10.13 -6.57
C VAL A 426 -2.11 -11.60 -6.72
N PRO A 427 -2.64 -12.32 -5.71
CA PRO A 427 -3.07 -13.70 -5.89
C PRO A 427 -4.15 -13.88 -6.95
N LEU A 428 -5.07 -12.92 -7.07
CA LEU A 428 -6.13 -12.95 -8.10
C LEU A 428 -5.54 -12.82 -9.50
N ALA A 429 -4.64 -11.86 -9.68
CA ALA A 429 -3.92 -11.65 -10.94
C ALA A 429 -3.10 -12.88 -11.35
N LEU A 430 -2.34 -13.45 -10.42
CA LEU A 430 -1.55 -14.66 -10.68
C LEU A 430 -2.43 -15.85 -11.02
N ARG A 431 -3.56 -16.02 -10.33
CA ARG A 431 -4.49 -17.13 -10.60
C ARG A 431 -5.12 -16.99 -11.99
N PHE A 432 -5.48 -15.78 -12.40
CA PHE A 432 -5.97 -15.51 -13.74
C PHE A 432 -4.90 -15.83 -14.79
N ALA A 433 -3.68 -15.31 -14.64
CA ALA A 433 -2.59 -15.59 -15.53
C ALA A 433 -2.27 -17.09 -15.61
N GLN A 434 -2.27 -17.79 -14.48
CA GLN A 434 -2.06 -19.23 -14.43
C GLN A 434 -3.15 -19.98 -15.21
N SER A 435 -4.42 -19.58 -15.07
CA SER A 435 -5.54 -20.24 -15.73
C SER A 435 -5.51 -20.13 -17.25
N ILE A 436 -4.87 -19.07 -17.78
CA ILE A 436 -4.59 -18.93 -19.21
C ILE A 436 -3.45 -19.88 -19.61
N ALA A 437 -2.38 -19.91 -18.81
CA ALA A 437 -1.19 -20.70 -19.11
C ALA A 437 -1.45 -22.22 -19.05
N ASP A 438 -2.29 -22.67 -18.13
CA ASP A 438 -2.65 -24.11 -17.97
C ASP A 438 -3.86 -24.52 -18.83
N GLY A 439 -4.41 -23.61 -19.66
CA GLY A 439 -5.54 -23.85 -20.54
C GLY A 439 -6.87 -24.06 -19.83
N SER A 440 -6.94 -23.85 -18.52
CA SER A 440 -8.20 -23.99 -17.75
C SER A 440 -9.24 -22.90 -18.09
N LEU A 441 -8.78 -21.76 -18.59
CA LEU A 441 -9.60 -20.71 -19.18
C LEU A 441 -9.40 -20.72 -20.71
N PRO A 442 -10.47 -20.78 -21.51
CA PRO A 442 -10.37 -20.71 -22.97
C PRO A 442 -9.65 -19.42 -23.41
N VAL A 443 -8.66 -19.57 -24.27
CA VAL A 443 -7.88 -18.43 -24.79
C VAL A 443 -8.77 -17.37 -25.45
N LYS A 444 -9.85 -17.80 -26.12
CA LYS A 444 -10.84 -16.89 -26.72
C LYS A 444 -11.49 -16.00 -25.65
N SER A 445 -11.90 -16.57 -24.51
CA SER A 445 -12.51 -15.81 -23.40
C SER A 445 -11.51 -14.83 -22.78
N ALA A 446 -10.25 -15.25 -22.61
CA ALA A 446 -9.20 -14.38 -22.11
C ALA A 446 -8.92 -13.21 -23.08
N LYS A 447 -8.85 -13.48 -24.39
CA LYS A 447 -8.68 -12.44 -25.42
C LYS A 447 -9.86 -11.48 -25.44
N THR A 448 -11.11 -11.99 -25.42
CA THR A 448 -12.32 -11.15 -25.39
C THR A 448 -12.30 -10.24 -24.17
N PHE A 449 -12.03 -10.79 -22.97
CA PHE A 449 -11.90 -9.99 -21.75
C PHE A 449 -10.82 -8.91 -21.89
N SER A 450 -9.62 -9.27 -22.34
CA SER A 450 -8.51 -8.31 -22.51
C SER A 450 -8.89 -7.20 -23.49
N THR A 451 -9.53 -7.54 -24.61
CA THR A 451 -10.00 -6.54 -25.58
C THR A 451 -11.03 -5.60 -24.96
N VAL A 452 -12.06 -6.15 -24.29
CA VAL A 452 -13.08 -5.33 -23.61
C VAL A 452 -12.46 -4.45 -22.55
N TYR A 453 -11.59 -5.00 -21.72
CA TYR A 453 -10.90 -4.25 -20.67
C TYR A 453 -10.06 -3.09 -21.25
N ILE A 454 -9.20 -3.37 -22.22
CA ILE A 454 -8.33 -2.35 -22.83
C ILE A 454 -9.16 -1.28 -23.54
N THR A 455 -10.21 -1.67 -24.28
CA THR A 455 -11.09 -0.71 -24.95
C THR A 455 -11.84 0.16 -23.94
N SER A 456 -12.36 -0.42 -22.88
CA SER A 456 -13.02 0.33 -21.81
C SER A 456 -12.07 1.26 -21.09
N LEU A 457 -10.83 0.82 -20.84
CA LEU A 457 -9.79 1.65 -20.24
C LEU A 457 -9.43 2.84 -21.14
N ILE A 458 -9.20 2.61 -22.44
CA ILE A 458 -8.89 3.67 -23.40
C ILE A 458 -10.06 4.66 -23.49
N ALA A 459 -11.30 4.17 -23.55
CA ALA A 459 -12.48 5.04 -23.62
C ALA A 459 -12.63 5.89 -22.36
N ALA A 460 -12.47 5.28 -21.17
CA ALA A 460 -12.55 5.99 -19.90
C ALA A 460 -11.42 7.01 -19.74
N LEU A 461 -10.21 6.64 -20.12
CA LEU A 461 -9.07 7.54 -20.13
C LEU A 461 -9.28 8.69 -21.11
N GLY A 462 -9.71 8.42 -22.34
CA GLY A 462 -10.00 9.45 -23.33
C GLY A 462 -11.09 10.42 -22.88
N PHE A 463 -12.18 9.90 -22.32
CA PHE A 463 -13.24 10.72 -21.75
C PHE A 463 -12.74 11.61 -20.60
N SER A 464 -11.97 11.04 -19.66
CA SER A 464 -11.42 11.76 -18.53
C SER A 464 -10.43 12.84 -18.99
N TYR A 465 -9.61 12.56 -19.99
CA TYR A 465 -8.70 13.55 -20.58
C TYR A 465 -9.46 14.71 -21.19
N TRP A 466 -10.49 14.42 -21.99
CA TRP A 466 -11.36 15.42 -22.59
C TRP A 466 -12.10 16.25 -21.53
N PHE A 467 -12.69 15.59 -20.53
CA PHE A 467 -13.46 16.25 -19.47
C PHE A 467 -12.59 17.13 -18.54
N LEU A 468 -11.35 16.75 -18.28
CA LEU A 468 -10.46 17.50 -17.38
C LEU A 468 -9.68 18.60 -18.09
N LYS A 469 -9.55 18.55 -19.42
CA LYS A 469 -8.86 19.60 -20.19
C LYS A 469 -9.80 20.68 -20.77
N LEU A 470 -11.09 20.41 -20.82
CA LEU A 470 -12.11 21.42 -21.17
C LEU A 470 -12.62 22.12 -19.92
#